data_7bb6f0f9813222cc011dd4c7733b9852
#
_entry.id   7bb6f0f9813222cc011dd4c7733b9852
#
_cell.length_a   1.000
_cell.length_b   1.000
_cell.length_c   1.000
_cell.angle_alpha   90.00
_cell.angle_beta   90.00
_cell.angle_gamma   90.00
#
_symmetry.space_group_name_H-M   'P 1'
#
loop_
_entity.id
_entity.type
_entity.pdbx_description
1 polymer ?
#
loop_
_entity_poly.entity_id
_entity_poly.type
_entity_poly.pdbx_seq_one_letter_code
_entity_poly.pdbx_strand_id
1 'polypeptide(L)'
;MCAIVWLYIYRKTAVIMYIHQQKNWPSFVWDAETISSLLGTVRHRQGKILGQMQTLGFHIQEETMLKALTMDVIKSSEIEGKLLNPEQVRSSIARRLGIEIAGALPAERDVEGIVEMMLDATQ
;
A
#
# COMPACT_ATOMS: atom_id res chain seq x y z
N MET A 1 -15.58 46.09 -6.40
CA MET A 1 -15.96 44.90 -7.20
C MET A 1 -14.82 44.30 -8.01
N CYS A 2 -13.55 44.68 -7.75
CA CYS A 2 -12.37 44.20 -8.52
C CYS A 2 -11.49 43.14 -7.81
N ALA A 3 -11.59 42.97 -6.49
CA ALA A 3 -10.70 42.07 -5.75
C ALA A 3 -11.07 40.58 -5.86
N ILE A 4 -12.36 40.27 -6.04
CA ILE A 4 -12.84 38.89 -6.10
C ILE A 4 -12.52 38.24 -7.45
N VAL A 5 -12.52 39.02 -8.52
CA VAL A 5 -12.18 38.54 -9.87
C VAL A 5 -10.68 38.22 -9.98
N TRP A 6 -9.83 39.00 -9.28
CA TRP A 6 -8.39 38.81 -9.26
C TRP A 6 -7.99 37.50 -8.51
N LEU A 7 -8.68 37.17 -7.42
CA LEU A 7 -8.47 35.94 -6.67
C LEU A 7 -8.90 34.68 -7.45
N TYR A 8 -9.91 34.82 -8.32
CA TYR A 8 -10.42 33.71 -9.14
C TYR A 8 -9.51 33.37 -10.33
N ILE A 9 -8.84 34.39 -10.87
CA ILE A 9 -7.89 34.24 -11.99
C ILE A 9 -6.55 33.64 -11.49
N TYR A 10 -6.11 34.02 -10.29
CA TYR A 10 -4.88 33.50 -9.71
C TYR A 10 -4.96 32.01 -9.34
N ARG A 11 -6.16 31.48 -9.14
CA ARG A 11 -6.40 30.05 -8.84
C ARG A 11 -6.37 29.13 -10.07
N LYS A 12 -6.43 29.68 -11.29
CA LYS A 12 -6.47 28.90 -12.55
C LYS A 12 -5.13 28.77 -13.27
N THR A 13 -4.09 29.45 -12.81
CA THR A 13 -2.73 29.28 -13.34
C THR A 13 -1.79 28.69 -12.29
N ALA A 14 -2.23 27.66 -11.57
CA ALA A 14 -1.28 26.81 -10.88
C ALA A 14 -0.47 26.11 -11.96
N VAL A 15 0.69 26.64 -12.28
CA VAL A 15 1.69 25.95 -13.09
C VAL A 15 1.94 24.63 -12.35
N ILE A 16 1.46 23.53 -12.92
CA ILE A 16 1.73 22.20 -12.38
C ILE A 16 3.23 21.97 -12.60
N MET A 17 4.02 22.33 -11.59
CA MET A 17 5.44 22.06 -11.59
C MET A 17 5.65 20.66 -11.04
N TYR A 18 6.18 19.78 -11.86
CA TYR A 18 6.52 18.44 -11.40
C TYR A 18 7.65 18.49 -10.37
N ILE A 19 7.66 17.54 -9.44
CA ILE A 19 8.60 17.49 -8.32
C ILE A 19 10.07 17.51 -8.77
N HIS A 20 10.38 16.86 -9.89
CA HIS A 20 11.72 16.85 -10.48
C HIS A 20 12.16 18.18 -11.13
N GLN A 21 11.25 19.14 -11.31
CA GLN A 21 11.53 20.47 -11.83
C GLN A 21 11.81 21.49 -10.72
N GLN A 22 11.66 21.10 -9.46
CA GLN A 22 11.97 21.97 -8.33
C GLN A 22 13.48 22.16 -8.18
N LYS A 23 13.88 23.37 -7.79
CA LYS A 23 15.29 23.75 -7.63
C LYS A 23 16.06 22.89 -6.62
N ASN A 24 15.35 22.37 -5.63
CA ASN A 24 15.90 21.54 -4.54
C ASN A 24 15.79 20.03 -4.81
N TRP A 25 15.37 19.62 -6.00
CA TRP A 25 15.40 18.20 -6.38
C TRP A 25 16.83 17.68 -6.43
N PRO A 26 17.15 16.48 -5.91
CA PRO A 26 16.29 15.53 -5.19
C PRO A 26 16.26 15.73 -3.65
N SER A 27 16.76 16.84 -3.14
CA SER A 27 16.80 17.12 -1.69
C SER A 27 15.43 17.57 -1.19
N PHE A 28 14.79 16.71 -0.39
CA PHE A 28 13.50 17.02 0.21
C PHE A 28 13.68 17.64 1.59
N VAL A 29 12.92 18.70 1.85
CA VAL A 29 12.85 19.33 3.16
C VAL A 29 11.41 19.20 3.66
N TRP A 30 11.25 18.78 4.90
CA TRP A 30 9.95 18.65 5.56
C TRP A 30 9.98 19.33 6.92
N ASP A 31 8.82 19.77 7.38
CA ASP A 31 8.63 20.27 8.72
C ASP A 31 8.48 19.09 9.69
N ALA A 32 9.58 18.80 10.41
CA ALA A 32 9.64 17.69 11.36
C ALA A 32 8.65 17.88 12.53
N GLU A 33 8.38 19.13 12.94
CA GLU A 33 7.49 19.42 14.06
C GLU A 33 6.03 19.10 13.72
N THR A 34 5.59 19.51 12.54
CA THR A 34 4.24 19.19 12.02
C THR A 34 4.05 17.68 11.83
N ILE A 35 5.07 16.96 11.35
CA ILE A 35 4.96 15.52 11.05
C ILE A 35 5.08 14.67 12.33
N SER A 36 5.85 15.09 13.33
CA SER A 36 6.15 14.29 14.53
C SER A 36 4.91 13.82 15.28
N SER A 37 3.91 14.69 15.43
CA SER A 37 2.65 14.34 16.12
C SER A 37 1.87 13.25 15.38
N LEU A 38 1.75 13.39 14.05
CA LEU A 38 1.08 12.42 13.20
C LEU A 38 1.83 11.09 13.18
N LEU A 39 3.16 11.14 13.06
CA LEU A 39 4.03 9.96 13.08
C LEU A 39 3.92 9.22 14.41
N GLY A 40 3.89 9.94 15.54
CA GLY A 40 3.67 9.36 16.87
C GLY A 40 2.33 8.61 16.96
N THR A 41 1.27 9.20 16.42
CA THR A 41 -0.06 8.57 16.37
C THR A 41 -0.06 7.29 15.53
N VAL A 42 0.57 7.33 14.36
CA VAL A 42 0.68 6.16 13.47
C VAL A 42 1.48 5.03 14.14
N ARG A 43 2.64 5.35 14.74
CA ARG A 43 3.47 4.38 15.45
C ARG A 43 2.76 3.77 16.66
N HIS A 44 1.99 4.56 17.41
CA HIS A 44 1.18 4.04 18.52
C HIS A 44 0.13 3.04 18.02
N ARG A 45 -0.60 3.37 16.96
CA ARG A 45 -1.59 2.45 16.35
C ARG A 45 -0.95 1.18 15.82
N GLN A 46 0.19 1.31 15.14
CA GLN A 46 0.96 0.18 14.64
C GLN A 46 1.41 -0.74 15.79
N GLY A 47 1.99 -0.18 16.86
CA GLY A 47 2.38 -0.95 18.03
C GLY A 47 1.24 -1.67 18.71
N LYS A 48 0.04 -1.05 18.78
CA LYS A 48 -1.16 -1.69 19.32
C LYS A 48 -1.59 -2.89 18.47
N ILE A 49 -1.61 -2.75 17.14
CA ILE A 49 -1.98 -3.85 16.23
C ILE A 49 -0.96 -4.99 16.34
N LEU A 50 0.33 -4.69 16.31
CA LEU A 50 1.39 -5.69 16.46
C LEU A 50 1.29 -6.43 17.79
N GLY A 51 1.05 -5.71 18.90
CA GLY A 51 0.85 -6.33 20.20
C GLY A 51 -0.39 -7.25 20.24
N GLN A 52 -1.48 -6.86 19.61
CA GLN A 52 -2.67 -7.73 19.49
C GLN A 52 -2.37 -8.97 18.64
N MET A 53 -1.63 -8.81 17.55
CA MET A 53 -1.23 -9.94 16.68
C MET A 53 -0.36 -10.96 17.43
N GLN A 54 0.55 -10.52 18.28
CA GLN A 54 1.41 -11.40 19.08
C GLN A 54 0.66 -12.29 20.08
N THR A 55 -0.56 -11.90 20.47
CA THR A 55 -1.40 -12.72 21.38
C THR A 55 -2.21 -13.79 20.64
N LEU A 56 -2.23 -13.75 19.31
CA LEU A 56 -2.93 -14.73 18.49
C LEU A 56 -2.07 -15.99 18.30
N GLY A 57 -2.72 -17.15 18.19
CA GLY A 57 -2.02 -18.39 17.83
C GLY A 57 -1.44 -18.32 16.40
N PHE A 58 -0.38 -19.08 16.14
CA PHE A 58 0.33 -19.08 14.85
C PHE A 58 -0.59 -19.22 13.64
N HIS A 59 -1.53 -20.14 13.69
CA HIS A 59 -2.48 -20.36 12.60
C HIS A 59 -3.35 -19.13 12.28
N ILE A 60 -3.79 -18.40 13.31
CA ILE A 60 -4.57 -17.17 13.11
C ILE A 60 -3.70 -16.05 12.56
N GLN A 61 -2.44 -15.98 12.95
CA GLN A 61 -1.49 -15.01 12.41
C GLN A 61 -1.23 -15.27 10.93
N GLU A 62 -0.97 -16.52 10.54
CA GLU A 62 -0.77 -16.93 9.14
C GLU A 62 -1.99 -16.62 8.27
N GLU A 63 -3.19 -17.00 8.73
CA GLU A 63 -4.43 -16.74 7.98
C GLU A 63 -4.71 -15.23 7.86
N THR A 64 -4.46 -14.47 8.90
CA THR A 64 -4.62 -13.00 8.87
C THR A 64 -3.63 -12.34 7.93
N MET A 65 -2.37 -12.77 7.94
CA MET A 65 -1.33 -12.28 7.04
C MET A 65 -1.66 -12.63 5.59
N LEU A 66 -2.02 -13.88 5.33
CA LEU A 66 -2.41 -14.35 4.01
C LEU A 66 -3.59 -13.55 3.44
N LYS A 67 -4.60 -13.29 4.27
CA LYS A 67 -5.76 -12.47 3.90
C LYS A 67 -5.35 -11.02 3.58
N ALA A 68 -4.51 -10.40 4.40
CA ALA A 68 -4.05 -9.03 4.19
C ALA A 68 -3.27 -8.91 2.88
N LEU A 69 -2.27 -9.77 2.66
CA LEU A 69 -1.47 -9.77 1.43
C LEU A 69 -2.31 -10.05 0.18
N THR A 70 -3.28 -10.98 0.27
CA THR A 70 -4.20 -11.25 -0.83
C THR A 70 -5.00 -10.00 -1.21
N MET A 71 -5.53 -9.28 -0.21
CA MET A 71 -6.28 -8.05 -0.45
C MET A 71 -5.40 -6.94 -1.04
N ASP A 72 -4.17 -6.80 -0.56
CA ASP A 72 -3.23 -5.78 -1.06
C ASP A 72 -2.90 -6.02 -2.54
N VAL A 73 -2.61 -7.25 -2.94
CA VAL A 73 -2.35 -7.62 -4.35
C VAL A 73 -3.58 -7.33 -5.22
N ILE A 74 -4.77 -7.76 -4.78
CA ILE A 74 -6.00 -7.56 -5.55
C ILE A 74 -6.29 -6.06 -5.69
N LYS A 75 -6.25 -5.29 -4.61
CA LYS A 75 -6.59 -3.87 -4.64
C LYS A 75 -5.58 -3.05 -5.45
N SER A 76 -4.30 -3.36 -5.35
CA SER A 76 -3.28 -2.71 -6.18
C SER A 76 -3.51 -2.98 -7.66
N SER A 77 -3.82 -4.23 -8.03
CA SER A 77 -4.10 -4.61 -9.42
C SER A 77 -5.39 -3.99 -9.96
N GLU A 78 -6.44 -3.89 -9.12
CA GLU A 78 -7.70 -3.21 -9.49
C GLU A 78 -7.49 -1.73 -9.84
N ILE A 79 -6.62 -1.02 -9.11
CA ILE A 79 -6.28 0.38 -9.38
C ILE A 79 -5.65 0.52 -10.78
N GLU A 80 -4.87 -0.48 -11.20
CA GLU A 80 -4.27 -0.54 -12.54
C GLU A 80 -5.23 -1.10 -13.62
N GLY A 81 -6.47 -1.38 -13.25
CA GLY A 81 -7.50 -1.90 -14.16
C GLY A 81 -7.41 -3.40 -14.41
N LYS A 82 -6.61 -4.14 -13.64
CA LYS A 82 -6.46 -5.58 -13.77
C LYS A 82 -7.24 -6.33 -12.69
N LEU A 83 -8.20 -7.15 -13.11
CA LEU A 83 -8.99 -8.00 -12.22
C LEU A 83 -8.33 -9.37 -12.10
N LEU A 84 -7.88 -9.71 -10.90
CA LEU A 84 -7.27 -11.00 -10.59
C LEU A 84 -8.27 -11.93 -9.88
N ASN A 85 -8.12 -13.23 -10.06
CA ASN A 85 -8.89 -14.23 -9.32
C ASN A 85 -8.36 -14.32 -7.88
N PRO A 86 -9.18 -14.01 -6.84
CA PRO A 86 -8.74 -13.99 -5.45
C PRO A 86 -8.19 -15.34 -4.95
N GLU A 87 -8.79 -16.43 -5.38
CA GLU A 87 -8.37 -17.78 -4.96
C GLU A 87 -7.00 -18.17 -5.56
N GLN A 88 -6.73 -17.76 -6.78
CA GLN A 88 -5.42 -17.96 -7.40
C GLN A 88 -4.36 -17.11 -6.71
N VAL A 89 -4.66 -15.83 -6.42
CA VAL A 89 -3.76 -14.93 -5.68
C VAL A 89 -3.45 -15.50 -4.31
N ARG A 90 -4.47 -15.88 -3.54
CA ARG A 90 -4.33 -16.49 -2.22
C ARG A 90 -3.46 -17.77 -2.28
N SER A 91 -3.71 -18.65 -3.25
CA SER A 91 -2.95 -19.89 -3.43
C SER A 91 -1.49 -19.64 -3.79
N SER A 92 -1.22 -18.65 -4.65
CA SER A 92 0.15 -18.27 -5.03
C SER A 92 0.93 -17.71 -3.83
N ILE A 93 0.33 -16.81 -3.05
CA ILE A 93 0.94 -16.24 -1.83
C ILE A 93 1.21 -17.35 -0.81
N ALA A 94 0.21 -18.21 -0.51
CA ALA A 94 0.36 -19.29 0.46
C ALA A 94 1.52 -20.22 0.11
N ARG A 95 1.64 -20.60 -1.18
CA ARG A 95 2.74 -21.46 -1.67
C ARG A 95 4.10 -20.82 -1.46
N ARG A 96 4.26 -19.51 -1.72
CA ARG A 96 5.53 -18.80 -1.57
C ARG A 96 5.92 -18.60 -0.11
N LEU A 97 4.95 -18.46 0.78
CA LEU A 97 5.18 -18.32 2.22
C LEU A 97 5.26 -19.67 2.96
N GLY A 98 5.06 -20.79 2.27
CA GLY A 98 5.05 -22.12 2.89
C GLY A 98 3.84 -22.38 3.78
N ILE A 99 2.73 -21.65 3.57
CA ILE A 99 1.48 -21.81 4.33
C ILE A 99 0.63 -22.88 3.66
N GLU A 100 0.28 -23.92 4.41
CA GLU A 100 -0.63 -24.96 3.93
C GLU A 100 -2.07 -24.48 3.94
N ILE A 101 -2.74 -24.52 2.80
CA ILE A 101 -4.15 -24.18 2.66
C ILE A 101 -4.92 -25.30 1.97
N ALA A 102 -6.14 -25.56 2.43
CA ALA A 102 -7.04 -26.48 1.77
C ALA A 102 -7.55 -25.87 0.45
N GLY A 103 -7.63 -26.70 -0.60
CA GLY A 103 -8.18 -26.29 -1.89
C GLY A 103 -7.29 -25.32 -2.69
N ALA A 104 -5.98 -25.39 -2.51
CA ALA A 104 -5.05 -24.57 -3.29
C ALA A 104 -5.25 -24.76 -4.80
N LEU A 105 -5.45 -23.66 -5.53
CA LEU A 105 -5.61 -23.64 -6.97
C LEU A 105 -4.27 -23.34 -7.67
N PRO A 106 -4.04 -23.90 -8.88
CA PRO A 106 -2.96 -23.43 -9.72
C PRO A 106 -3.23 -21.99 -10.12
N ALA A 107 -2.24 -21.13 -10.03
CA ALA A 107 -2.33 -19.74 -10.45
C ALA A 107 -1.85 -19.59 -11.89
N GLU A 108 -2.47 -18.68 -12.62
CA GLU A 108 -2.03 -18.29 -13.95
C GLU A 108 -0.67 -17.58 -13.88
N ARG A 109 0.09 -17.60 -14.96
CA ARG A 109 1.46 -17.08 -15.00
C ARG A 109 1.54 -15.58 -14.66
N ASP A 110 0.55 -14.81 -15.04
CA ASP A 110 0.48 -13.39 -14.74
C ASP A 110 0.15 -13.11 -13.27
N VAL A 111 -0.70 -13.94 -12.65
CA VAL A 111 -0.95 -13.89 -11.19
C VAL A 111 0.33 -14.22 -10.43
N GLU A 112 1.07 -15.25 -10.83
CA GLU A 112 2.35 -15.62 -10.22
C GLU A 112 3.36 -14.46 -10.29
N GLY A 113 3.48 -13.79 -11.45
CA GLY A 113 4.40 -12.67 -11.64
C GLY A 113 4.04 -11.46 -10.78
N ILE A 114 2.75 -11.13 -10.66
CA ILE A 114 2.29 -10.01 -9.83
C ILE A 114 2.54 -10.30 -8.34
N VAL A 115 2.22 -11.51 -7.89
CA VAL A 115 2.45 -11.94 -6.49
C VAL A 115 3.94 -11.89 -6.16
N GLU A 116 4.80 -12.40 -7.05
CA GLU A 116 6.26 -12.34 -6.88
C GLU A 116 6.75 -10.92 -6.72
N MET A 117 6.40 -10.04 -7.65
CA MET A 117 6.79 -8.63 -7.60
C MET A 117 6.33 -7.93 -6.30
N MET A 118 5.09 -8.20 -5.87
CA MET A 118 4.54 -7.58 -4.66
C MET A 118 5.22 -8.08 -3.39
N LEU A 119 5.54 -9.37 -3.30
CA LEU A 119 6.25 -9.91 -2.15
C LEU A 119 7.69 -9.40 -2.10
N ASP A 120 8.41 -9.36 -3.21
CA ASP A 120 9.78 -8.83 -3.27
C ASP A 120 9.86 -7.36 -2.90
N ALA A 121 8.83 -6.57 -3.21
CA ALA A 121 8.78 -5.15 -2.88
C ALA A 121 8.47 -4.86 -1.39
N THR A 122 7.93 -5.84 -0.66
CA THR A 122 7.46 -5.67 0.72
C THR A 122 8.29 -6.40 1.77
N GLN A 123 9.25 -7.20 1.37
CA GLN A 123 10.24 -7.87 2.21
C GLN A 123 11.56 -7.12 2.16
#